data_649ff5151d177d4f8c1467eb12c0d96b
#
_entry.id   649ff5151d177d4f8c1467eb12c0d96b
#
_cell.length_a   1.000
_cell.length_b   1.000
_cell.length_c   1.000
_cell.angle_alpha   90.00
_cell.angle_beta   90.00
_cell.angle_gamma   90.00
#
_symmetry.space_group_name_H-M   'P 1'
#
loop_
_entity.id
_entity.type
_entity.pdbx_description
1 polymer ?
#
loop_
_entity_poly.entity_id
_entity_poly.type
_entity_poly.pdbx_seq_one_letter_code
_entity_poly.pdbx_strand_id
1 'polypeptide(L)'
;MHFRTFKNSMILKFYETKKINLNLNKIVLLYGKNEGLKKETINFFLKDQDEILKYEESEIINNPENFFDTILSKSLFNEKRFIIIKRATDKIQDIVDKIDLNKIEDLVIFLVSDTLEKKSKLRSKFEKDKNLLCIAFYPDNEQNLMNFAINFLGNLGINLSKSTINFIISRSNYD
;
A
#
# COMPACT_ATOMS: atom_id res chain seq x y z
N MET A 1 -5.42 26.95 19.12
CA MET A 1 -5.46 26.20 17.85
C MET A 1 -5.67 24.74 18.20
N HIS A 2 -6.90 24.24 18.05
CA HIS A 2 -7.24 22.85 18.44
C HIS A 2 -6.90 21.93 17.28
N PHE A 3 -5.86 21.15 17.44
CA PHE A 3 -5.63 19.98 16.57
C PHE A 3 -6.72 18.94 16.88
N ARG A 4 -7.70 18.82 15.99
CA ARG A 4 -8.62 17.68 16.01
C ARG A 4 -7.83 16.41 15.70
N THR A 5 -7.56 15.64 16.74
CA THR A 5 -7.10 14.24 16.61
C THR A 5 -8.20 13.46 15.90
N PHE A 6 -7.96 13.11 14.65
CA PHE A 6 -8.80 12.17 13.92
C PHE A 6 -8.66 10.78 14.56
N LYS A 7 -9.63 10.45 15.38
CA LYS A 7 -9.85 9.15 15.99
C LYS A 7 -10.60 8.28 14.99
N ASN A 8 -9.91 7.72 13.97
CA ASN A 8 -10.51 6.68 13.12
C ASN A 8 -9.41 5.81 12.51
N SER A 9 -9.64 4.50 12.48
CA SER A 9 -8.91 3.52 11.68
C SER A 9 -8.63 4.09 10.30
N MET A 10 -7.36 4.17 9.90
CA MET A 10 -6.99 4.91 8.69
C MET A 10 -7.09 3.99 7.48
N ILE A 11 -8.31 3.77 6.98
CA ILE A 11 -8.49 3.25 5.63
C ILE A 11 -8.31 4.44 4.70
N LEU A 12 -7.16 4.50 4.04
CA LEU A 12 -6.93 5.49 3.01
C LEU A 12 -7.43 4.96 1.67
N LYS A 13 -7.90 5.88 0.84
CA LYS A 13 -8.11 5.62 -0.58
C LYS A 13 -6.83 5.95 -1.33
N PHE A 14 -6.61 5.30 -2.49
CA PHE A 14 -5.36 5.43 -3.24
C PHE A 14 -4.94 6.90 -3.52
N TYR A 15 -5.88 7.80 -3.75
CA TYR A 15 -5.58 9.22 -4.00
C TYR A 15 -5.15 10.00 -2.75
N GLU A 16 -5.20 9.38 -1.57
CA GLU A 16 -4.73 9.95 -0.32
C GLU A 16 -3.30 9.50 0.04
N THR A 17 -2.65 8.73 -0.85
CA THR A 17 -1.29 8.17 -0.63
C THR A 17 -0.25 9.24 -0.31
N LYS A 18 -0.42 10.46 -0.84
CA LYS A 18 0.44 11.62 -0.50
C LYS A 18 0.42 12.01 0.98
N LYS A 19 -0.58 11.57 1.75
CA LYS A 19 -0.71 11.82 3.19
C LYS A 19 0.01 10.77 4.05
N ILE A 20 0.53 9.72 3.43
CA ILE A 20 1.18 8.62 4.13
C ILE A 20 2.55 9.06 4.64
N ASN A 21 2.77 8.87 5.93
CA ASN A 21 4.07 9.05 6.55
C ASN A 21 4.65 7.68 6.93
N LEU A 22 5.56 7.17 6.10
CA LEU A 22 6.19 5.86 6.32
C LEU A 22 7.10 5.81 7.56
N ASN A 23 7.47 6.95 8.14
CA ASN A 23 8.19 6.96 9.41
C ASN A 23 7.26 6.60 10.59
N LEU A 24 5.97 6.87 10.44
CA LEU A 24 4.94 6.51 11.44
C LEU A 24 4.27 5.18 11.12
N ASN A 25 4.09 4.88 9.82
CA ASN A 25 3.40 3.70 9.33
C ASN A 25 4.40 2.75 8.65
N LYS A 26 5.07 1.96 9.46
CA LYS A 26 6.14 1.05 8.99
C LYS A 26 5.60 -0.23 8.33
N ILE A 27 4.35 -0.60 8.61
CA ILE A 27 3.70 -1.75 7.97
C ILE A 27 2.41 -1.27 7.31
N VAL A 28 2.31 -1.50 6.00
CA VAL A 28 1.23 -1.03 5.15
C VAL A 28 0.58 -2.19 4.40
N LEU A 29 -0.72 -2.35 4.55
CA LEU A 29 -1.51 -3.32 3.79
C LEU A 29 -2.14 -2.64 2.58
N LEU A 30 -1.82 -3.13 1.39
CA LEU A 30 -2.40 -2.73 0.10
C LEU A 30 -3.27 -3.89 -0.39
N TYR A 31 -4.59 -3.73 -0.42
CA TYR A 31 -5.50 -4.79 -0.84
C TYR A 31 -6.52 -4.33 -1.87
N GLY A 32 -6.98 -5.24 -2.72
CA GLY A 32 -7.94 -4.97 -3.79
C GLY A 32 -7.48 -5.47 -5.14
N LYS A 33 -8.32 -5.34 -6.15
CA LYS A 33 -8.10 -5.91 -7.49
C LYS A 33 -7.17 -5.11 -8.39
N ASN A 34 -6.99 -3.82 -8.10
CA ASN A 34 -6.19 -2.95 -8.97
C ASN A 34 -4.69 -3.11 -8.70
N GLU A 35 -4.06 -4.08 -9.37
CA GLU A 35 -2.63 -4.38 -9.24
C GLU A 35 -1.74 -3.23 -9.71
N GLY A 36 -2.15 -2.54 -10.78
CA GLY A 36 -1.42 -1.40 -11.33
C GLY A 36 -1.27 -0.29 -10.31
N LEU A 37 -2.36 0.14 -9.69
CA LEU A 37 -2.34 1.19 -8.67
C LEU A 37 -1.61 0.78 -7.39
N LYS A 38 -1.68 -0.50 -6.97
CA LYS A 38 -0.88 -0.99 -5.85
C LYS A 38 0.62 -0.86 -6.14
N LYS A 39 1.04 -1.29 -7.33
CA LYS A 39 2.45 -1.18 -7.79
C LYS A 39 2.89 0.28 -7.90
N GLU A 40 2.07 1.14 -8.49
CA GLU A 40 2.35 2.57 -8.61
C GLU A 40 2.50 3.23 -7.23
N THR A 41 1.61 2.89 -6.29
CA THR A 41 1.69 3.37 -4.91
C THR A 41 2.99 2.97 -4.23
N ILE A 42 3.43 1.72 -4.38
CA ILE A 42 4.72 1.28 -3.83
C ILE A 42 5.86 2.06 -4.48
N ASN A 43 5.88 2.13 -5.83
CA ASN A 43 6.94 2.82 -6.57
C ASN A 43 7.05 4.31 -6.21
N PHE A 44 5.93 4.96 -5.83
CA PHE A 44 5.95 6.35 -5.38
C PHE A 44 6.82 6.57 -4.14
N PHE A 45 6.97 5.56 -3.28
CA PHE A 45 7.76 5.64 -2.06
C PHE A 45 9.21 5.16 -2.23
N LEU A 46 9.49 4.39 -3.30
CA LEU A 46 10.82 3.85 -3.55
C LEU A 46 11.72 4.89 -4.23
N LYS A 47 13.00 4.88 -3.86
CA LYS A 47 14.07 5.63 -4.50
C LYS A 47 15.10 4.68 -5.07
N ASP A 48 15.90 5.15 -6.02
CA ASP A 48 16.92 4.32 -6.70
C ASP A 48 17.96 3.71 -5.76
N GLN A 49 18.16 4.32 -4.59
CA GLN A 49 19.15 3.90 -3.58
C GLN A 49 18.56 2.98 -2.51
N ASP A 50 17.24 2.71 -2.53
CA ASP A 50 16.58 1.90 -1.51
C ASP A 50 16.87 0.40 -1.73
N GLU A 51 17.12 -0.32 -0.64
CA GLU A 51 17.20 -1.77 -0.65
C GLU A 51 15.79 -2.37 -0.68
N ILE A 52 15.48 -3.17 -1.70
CA ILE A 52 14.14 -3.75 -1.89
C ILE A 52 14.22 -5.27 -1.86
N LEU A 53 13.60 -5.87 -0.85
CA LEU A 53 13.45 -7.32 -0.72
C LEU A 53 12.00 -7.71 -1.06
N LYS A 54 11.84 -8.78 -1.82
CA LYS A 54 10.52 -9.28 -2.26
C LYS A 54 10.34 -10.71 -1.80
N TYR A 55 9.22 -10.97 -1.14
CA TYR A 55 8.82 -12.29 -0.66
C TYR A 55 7.43 -12.64 -1.14
N GLU A 56 7.20 -13.93 -1.32
CA GLU A 56 5.86 -14.48 -1.34
C GLU A 56 5.45 -14.86 0.09
N GLU A 57 4.18 -14.74 0.45
CA GLU A 57 3.69 -15.10 1.79
C GLU A 57 4.13 -16.50 2.19
N SER A 58 4.06 -17.47 1.25
CA SER A 58 4.44 -18.85 1.49
C SER A 58 5.91 -19.04 1.89
N GLU A 59 6.82 -18.23 1.37
CA GLU A 59 8.25 -18.28 1.73
C GLU A 59 8.45 -17.91 3.19
N ILE A 60 7.75 -16.88 3.65
CA ILE A 60 7.82 -16.41 5.03
C ILE A 60 7.20 -17.42 5.99
N ILE A 61 6.03 -17.99 5.64
CA ILE A 61 5.33 -18.97 6.46
C ILE A 61 6.16 -20.26 6.61
N ASN A 62 6.85 -20.69 5.54
CA ASN A 62 7.67 -21.89 5.57
C ASN A 62 8.98 -21.69 6.33
N ASN A 63 9.51 -20.47 6.39
CA ASN A 63 10.76 -20.18 7.11
C ASN A 63 10.68 -18.82 7.82
N PRO A 64 9.88 -18.70 8.90
CA PRO A 64 9.68 -17.45 9.61
C PRO A 64 10.95 -16.93 10.31
N GLU A 65 11.83 -17.83 10.77
CA GLU A 65 13.06 -17.44 11.46
C GLU A 65 13.96 -16.62 10.54
N ASN A 66 14.20 -17.08 9.32
CA ASN A 66 15.00 -16.36 8.33
C ASN A 66 14.40 -14.97 8.00
N PHE A 67 13.08 -14.87 7.95
CA PHE A 67 12.40 -13.60 7.76
C PHE A 67 12.64 -12.66 8.95
N PHE A 68 12.52 -13.14 10.19
CA PHE A 68 12.80 -12.32 11.38
C PHE A 68 14.25 -11.89 11.46
N ASP A 69 15.21 -12.75 11.14
CA ASP A 69 16.63 -12.39 11.06
C ASP A 69 16.86 -11.29 10.02
N THR A 70 16.20 -11.38 8.88
CA THR A 70 16.27 -10.35 7.82
C THR A 70 15.73 -9.01 8.29
N ILE A 71 14.57 -8.95 8.94
CA ILE A 71 13.98 -7.68 9.38
C ILE A 71 14.73 -7.04 10.54
N LEU A 72 15.41 -7.84 11.36
CA LEU A 72 16.21 -7.37 12.49
C LEU A 72 17.64 -6.99 12.09
N SER A 73 18.12 -7.42 10.93
CA SER A 73 19.42 -6.98 10.41
C SER A 73 19.36 -5.48 10.11
N LYS A 74 20.45 -4.76 10.32
CA LYS A 74 20.54 -3.33 9.99
C LYS A 74 21.17 -3.14 8.61
N SER A 75 20.74 -2.09 7.89
CA SER A 75 21.43 -1.68 6.67
C SER A 75 22.85 -1.22 7.00
N LEU A 76 23.82 -1.65 6.21
CA LEU A 76 25.21 -1.21 6.34
C LEU A 76 25.44 0.21 5.80
N PHE A 77 24.51 0.72 4.99
CA PHE A 77 24.67 1.96 4.22
C PHE A 77 23.72 3.09 4.64
N ASN A 78 23.02 2.98 5.77
CA ASN A 78 21.99 3.94 6.23
C ASN A 78 20.86 4.21 5.21
N GLU A 79 20.62 3.29 4.29
CA GLU A 79 19.56 3.37 3.31
C GLU A 79 18.25 2.82 3.90
N LYS A 80 17.12 3.34 3.43
CA LYS A 80 15.84 2.75 3.80
C LYS A 80 15.70 1.39 3.13
N ARG A 81 15.18 0.44 3.88
CA ARG A 81 14.90 -0.90 3.39
C ARG A 81 13.40 -1.08 3.22
N PHE A 82 13.03 -1.69 2.13
CA PHE A 82 11.65 -2.01 1.83
C PHE A 82 11.48 -3.52 1.65
N ILE A 83 10.50 -4.09 2.34
CA ILE A 83 10.08 -5.47 2.12
C ILE A 83 8.70 -5.44 1.48
N ILE A 84 8.55 -6.16 0.36
CA ILE A 84 7.28 -6.30 -0.35
C ILE A 84 6.87 -7.77 -0.24
N ILE A 85 5.81 -8.03 0.54
CA ILE A 85 5.24 -9.37 0.72
C ILE A 85 4.03 -9.49 -0.19
N LYS A 86 4.11 -10.36 -1.18
CA LYS A 86 3.06 -10.57 -2.16
C LYS A 86 2.09 -11.67 -1.73
N ARG A 87 0.88 -11.60 -2.29
CA ARG A 87 -0.21 -12.57 -2.04
C ARG A 87 -0.52 -12.78 -0.57
N ALA A 88 -0.40 -11.69 0.21
CA ALA A 88 -0.69 -11.71 1.64
C ALA A 88 -2.15 -12.08 1.90
N THR A 89 -2.37 -13.03 2.81
CA THR A 89 -3.68 -13.51 3.27
C THR A 89 -3.77 -13.45 4.79
N ASP A 90 -4.85 -13.96 5.36
CA ASP A 90 -4.99 -14.05 6.82
C ASP A 90 -3.88 -14.88 7.50
N LYS A 91 -3.16 -15.72 6.75
CA LYS A 91 -2.09 -16.58 7.30
C LYS A 91 -0.87 -15.80 7.78
N ILE A 92 -0.58 -14.63 7.17
CA ILE A 92 0.57 -13.81 7.56
C ILE A 92 0.34 -13.07 8.88
N GLN A 93 -0.88 -13.05 9.40
CA GLN A 93 -1.23 -12.25 10.57
C GLN A 93 -0.34 -12.57 11.78
N ASP A 94 -0.11 -13.84 12.07
CA ASP A 94 0.71 -14.26 13.22
C ASP A 94 2.17 -13.78 13.10
N ILE A 95 2.67 -13.63 11.88
CA ILE A 95 3.99 -13.07 11.61
C ILE A 95 3.96 -11.56 11.88
N VAL A 96 2.95 -10.84 11.36
CA VAL A 96 2.79 -9.39 11.58
C VAL A 96 2.65 -9.08 13.08
N ASP A 97 1.94 -9.94 13.83
CA ASP A 97 1.75 -9.78 15.28
C ASP A 97 3.06 -9.86 16.09
N LYS A 98 4.05 -10.59 15.58
CA LYS A 98 5.36 -10.78 16.21
C LYS A 98 6.38 -9.70 15.86
N ILE A 99 6.08 -8.82 14.87
CA ILE A 99 7.01 -7.75 14.49
C ILE A 99 6.97 -6.63 15.53
N ASP A 100 8.11 -6.41 16.18
CA ASP A 100 8.28 -5.27 17.08
C ASP A 100 8.65 -4.01 16.26
N LEU A 101 7.68 -3.12 16.10
CA LEU A 101 7.85 -1.87 15.35
C LEU A 101 8.97 -0.95 15.87
N ASN A 102 9.35 -1.10 17.14
CA ASN A 102 10.43 -0.30 17.73
C ASN A 102 11.81 -0.80 17.31
N LYS A 103 11.91 -2.06 16.88
CA LYS A 103 13.18 -2.68 16.45
C LYS A 103 13.47 -2.52 14.95
N ILE A 104 12.50 -2.05 14.16
CA ILE A 104 12.62 -1.88 12.71
C ILE A 104 12.66 -0.38 12.35
N GLU A 105 13.77 0.32 12.67
CA GLU A 105 13.85 1.78 12.50
C GLU A 105 13.79 2.22 11.04
N ASP A 106 14.60 1.60 10.16
CA ASP A 106 14.78 1.98 8.76
C ASP A 106 14.07 1.06 7.77
N LEU A 107 13.13 0.26 8.26
CA LEU A 107 12.42 -0.73 7.46
C LEU A 107 10.94 -0.37 7.28
N VAL A 108 10.47 -0.51 6.05
CA VAL A 108 9.04 -0.43 5.71
C VAL A 108 8.60 -1.74 5.06
N ILE A 109 7.48 -2.29 5.51
CA ILE A 109 6.92 -3.53 5.00
C ILE A 109 5.60 -3.25 4.29
N PHE A 110 5.52 -3.56 3.01
CA PHE A 110 4.29 -3.55 2.22
C PHE A 110 3.73 -4.98 2.11
N LEU A 111 2.52 -5.19 2.61
CA LEU A 111 1.74 -6.40 2.39
C LEU A 111 0.82 -6.15 1.20
N VAL A 112 1.00 -6.90 0.13
CA VAL A 112 0.18 -6.80 -1.09
C VAL A 112 -0.76 -7.97 -1.14
N SER A 113 -2.05 -7.68 -1.08
CA SER A 113 -3.12 -8.67 -1.06
C SER A 113 -4.07 -8.45 -2.23
N ASP A 114 -4.73 -9.50 -2.65
CA ASP A 114 -5.91 -9.43 -3.50
C ASP A 114 -7.11 -8.92 -2.68
N THR A 115 -8.30 -9.15 -3.11
CA THR A 115 -9.51 -8.73 -2.40
C THR A 115 -9.59 -9.39 -1.02
N LEU A 116 -9.65 -8.58 0.03
CA LEU A 116 -9.91 -9.03 1.39
C LEU A 116 -11.34 -8.70 1.78
N GLU A 117 -12.11 -9.72 2.16
CA GLU A 117 -13.47 -9.55 2.65
C GLU A 117 -13.48 -8.85 4.03
N LYS A 118 -14.62 -8.28 4.43
CA LYS A 118 -14.76 -7.65 5.76
C LYS A 118 -14.49 -8.61 6.94
N LYS A 119 -14.71 -9.92 6.72
CA LYS A 119 -14.43 -10.97 7.73
C LYS A 119 -12.94 -11.35 7.81
N SER A 120 -12.09 -10.89 6.89
CA SER A 120 -10.65 -11.15 6.93
C SER A 120 -10.06 -10.64 8.24
N LYS A 121 -9.31 -11.51 8.91
CA LYS A 121 -8.63 -11.20 10.17
C LYS A 121 -7.51 -10.18 9.93
N LEU A 122 -6.73 -10.36 8.87
CA LEU A 122 -5.66 -9.45 8.48
C LEU A 122 -6.20 -8.05 8.24
N ARG A 123 -7.23 -7.91 7.40
CA ARG A 123 -7.90 -6.64 7.15
C ARG A 123 -8.43 -6.00 8.43
N SER A 124 -9.16 -6.77 9.25
CA SER A 124 -9.73 -6.28 10.51
C SER A 124 -8.66 -5.77 11.49
N LYS A 125 -7.49 -6.42 11.54
CA LYS A 125 -6.35 -5.97 12.34
C LYS A 125 -5.85 -4.61 11.86
N PHE A 126 -5.56 -4.48 10.56
CA PHE A 126 -5.05 -3.23 9.99
C PHE A 126 -6.05 -2.07 10.08
N GLU A 127 -7.34 -2.35 10.03
CA GLU A 127 -8.38 -1.35 10.21
C GLU A 127 -8.51 -0.86 11.67
N LYS A 128 -8.10 -1.66 12.66
CA LYS A 128 -8.25 -1.34 14.09
C LYS A 128 -6.98 -0.79 14.73
N ASP A 129 -5.82 -1.21 14.27
CA ASP A 129 -4.53 -0.83 14.83
C ASP A 129 -4.09 0.53 14.28
N LYS A 130 -3.81 1.48 15.16
CA LYS A 130 -3.41 2.84 14.80
C LYS A 130 -1.98 2.94 14.24
N ASN A 131 -1.16 1.94 14.51
CA ASN A 131 0.24 1.89 14.05
C ASN A 131 0.36 1.24 12.67
N LEU A 132 -0.72 0.60 12.20
CA LEU A 132 -0.80 -0.07 10.91
C LEU A 132 -1.62 0.77 9.93
N LEU A 133 -1.23 0.75 8.67
CA LEU A 133 -1.95 1.48 7.62
C LEU A 133 -2.59 0.50 6.65
N CYS A 134 -3.84 0.75 6.30
CA CYS A 134 -4.62 -0.05 5.37
C CYS A 134 -5.09 0.80 4.19
N ILE A 135 -4.79 0.39 2.96
CA ILE A 135 -5.18 1.08 1.75
C ILE A 135 -5.96 0.13 0.85
N ALA A 136 -7.17 0.55 0.49
CA ALA A 136 -8.05 -0.23 -0.38
C ALA A 136 -7.96 0.25 -1.84
N PHE A 137 -7.69 -0.68 -2.75
CA PHE A 137 -7.65 -0.46 -4.20
C PHE A 137 -8.82 -1.16 -4.85
N TYR A 138 -9.97 -0.50 -4.84
CA TYR A 138 -11.16 -1.00 -5.53
C TYR A 138 -11.01 -0.80 -7.03
N PRO A 139 -11.70 -1.62 -7.84
CA PRO A 139 -11.80 -1.34 -9.27
C PRO A 139 -12.32 0.08 -9.48
N ASP A 140 -11.69 0.78 -10.39
CA ASP A 140 -12.15 2.10 -10.76
C ASP A 140 -13.55 2.00 -11.38
N ASN A 141 -14.43 2.91 -10.97
CA ASN A 141 -15.69 3.12 -11.68
C ASN A 141 -15.48 4.25 -12.72
N GLU A 142 -16.35 4.32 -13.70
CA GLU A 142 -16.30 5.35 -14.75
C GLU A 142 -16.09 6.76 -14.20
N GLN A 143 -16.74 7.09 -13.09
CA GLN A 143 -16.66 8.42 -12.49
C GLN A 143 -15.25 8.69 -11.89
N ASN A 144 -14.63 7.70 -11.29
CA ASN A 144 -13.28 7.83 -10.73
C ASN A 144 -12.25 8.00 -11.85
N LEU A 145 -12.37 7.20 -12.91
CA LEU A 145 -11.52 7.31 -14.09
C LEU A 145 -11.69 8.63 -14.82
N MET A 146 -12.94 9.12 -14.92
CA MET A 146 -13.22 10.44 -15.48
C MET A 146 -12.51 11.54 -14.69
N ASN A 147 -12.64 11.55 -13.36
CA ASN A 147 -12.01 12.53 -12.49
C ASN A 147 -10.48 12.45 -12.57
N PHE A 148 -9.96 11.24 -12.60
CA PHE A 148 -8.52 11.01 -12.77
C PHE A 148 -8.02 11.56 -14.11
N ALA A 149 -8.68 11.21 -15.21
CA ALA A 149 -8.30 11.67 -16.55
C ALA A 149 -8.35 13.19 -16.68
N ILE A 150 -9.41 13.84 -16.16
CA ILE A 150 -9.52 15.31 -16.16
C ILE A 150 -8.33 15.94 -15.42
N ASN A 151 -8.03 15.45 -14.22
CA ASN A 151 -6.93 16.00 -13.41
C ASN A 151 -5.56 15.74 -14.05
N PHE A 152 -5.33 14.53 -14.58
CA PHE A 152 -4.08 14.16 -15.22
C PHE A 152 -3.82 15.00 -16.47
N LEU A 153 -4.79 15.08 -17.36
CA LEU A 153 -4.69 15.87 -18.59
C LEU A 153 -4.57 17.37 -18.29
N GLY A 154 -5.32 17.86 -17.29
CA GLY A 154 -5.22 19.24 -16.84
C GLY A 154 -3.82 19.61 -16.34
N ASN A 155 -3.15 18.72 -15.61
CA ASN A 155 -1.76 18.92 -15.17
C ASN A 155 -0.75 18.96 -16.34
N LEU A 156 -1.08 18.31 -17.46
CA LEU A 156 -0.30 18.33 -18.70
C LEU A 156 -0.67 19.52 -19.62
N GLY A 157 -1.62 20.37 -19.20
CA GLY A 157 -2.13 21.47 -20.03
C GLY A 157 -3.04 21.02 -21.17
N ILE A 158 -3.49 19.75 -21.17
CA ILE A 158 -4.33 19.17 -22.22
C ILE A 158 -5.81 19.25 -21.80
N ASN A 159 -6.61 20.02 -22.55
CA ASN A 159 -8.04 20.15 -22.32
C ASN A 159 -8.82 19.33 -23.36
N LEU A 160 -9.41 18.22 -22.92
CA LEU A 160 -10.31 17.41 -23.73
C LEU A 160 -11.76 17.58 -23.27
N SER A 161 -12.69 17.42 -24.21
CA SER A 161 -14.12 17.40 -23.87
C SER A 161 -14.46 16.17 -23.00
N LYS A 162 -15.50 16.30 -22.16
CA LYS A 162 -15.98 15.16 -21.37
C LYS A 162 -16.36 13.95 -22.25
N SER A 163 -16.92 14.19 -23.43
CA SER A 163 -17.28 13.13 -24.39
C SER A 163 -16.03 12.39 -24.91
N THR A 164 -14.96 13.14 -25.20
CA THR A 164 -13.68 12.54 -25.63
C THR A 164 -13.04 11.70 -24.51
N ILE A 165 -13.06 12.20 -23.28
CA ILE A 165 -12.55 11.47 -22.12
C ILE A 165 -13.37 10.20 -21.88
N ASN A 166 -14.71 10.27 -21.93
CA ASN A 166 -15.58 9.09 -21.82
C ASN A 166 -15.30 8.05 -22.91
N PHE A 167 -15.06 8.49 -24.15
CA PHE A 167 -14.69 7.58 -25.23
C PHE A 167 -13.36 6.86 -24.95
N ILE A 168 -12.35 7.57 -24.45
CA ILE A 168 -11.07 6.97 -24.07
C ILE A 168 -11.27 5.93 -22.96
N ILE A 169 -11.99 6.30 -21.89
CA ILE A 169 -12.26 5.42 -20.74
C ILE A 169 -13.01 4.16 -21.18
N SER A 170 -14.03 4.29 -22.02
CA SER A 170 -14.79 3.13 -22.51
C SER A 170 -13.95 2.16 -23.35
N ARG A 171 -12.87 2.64 -23.97
CA ARG A 171 -11.93 1.82 -24.76
C ARG A 171 -10.82 1.19 -23.94
N SER A 172 -10.50 1.75 -22.76
CA SER A 172 -9.46 1.20 -21.86
C SER A 172 -9.91 -0.04 -21.10
N ASN A 173 -11.20 -0.46 -21.20
CA ASN A 173 -11.78 -1.54 -20.39
C ASN A 173 -11.55 -1.35 -18.88
N TYR A 174 -11.44 -0.10 -18.44
CA TYR A 174 -11.17 0.28 -17.05
C TYR A 174 -9.80 -0.19 -16.52
N ASP A 175 -8.83 -0.41 -17.40
CA ASP A 175 -7.45 -0.77 -17.08
C ASP A 175 -6.50 0.43 -17.27
#